data_80059682931f94af0d9cf7eb62e02846
#
_entry.id   80059682931f94af0d9cf7eb62e02846
#
_cell.length_a   1.000
_cell.length_b   1.000
_cell.length_c   1.000
_cell.angle_alpha   90.00
_cell.angle_beta   90.00
_cell.angle_gamma   90.00
#
_symmetry.space_group_name_H-M   'P 1'
#
loop_
_entity.id
_entity.type
_entity.pdbx_description
1 polymer ?
#
loop_
_entity_poly.entity_id
_entity_poly.type
_entity_poly.pdbx_seq_one_letter_code
_entity_poly.pdbx_strand_id
1 'polypeptide(L)'
;MSDVSIDIVRGEVHAIVGENGAGKSTLINAVLGLVDSEYESLKVLGQEFAGNEKKIKEEIAVIFDKTCYDLAMTPLFIGKILSNVYSNWDMEKYHNYLERFELPKKKKLKEFSKGMKMKLEFAAALSHDPKLIILDEATSGLDPVFRDEILDILREYTEDEEHTILISSHITSDLDKISDYIAFLHEGRLLFVKTYDEIQENYGVLNCGQRIFDALDREDIEAYRKEAYGYRVLVKNKQEIRKVFSDLEIEAATIEDVMLYCVKGEKVA
;
A
#
# COMPACT_ATOMS: atom_id res chain seq x y z
N MET A 1 4.96 16.33 9.18
CA MET A 1 5.55 14.98 9.26
C MET A 1 6.95 15.15 9.78
N SER A 2 7.37 14.32 10.74
CA SER A 2 8.72 14.43 11.35
C SER A 2 9.26 13.04 11.62
N ASP A 3 10.59 12.89 11.46
CA ASP A 3 11.36 11.71 11.84
C ASP A 3 10.86 10.39 11.24
N VAL A 4 10.57 10.39 9.92
CA VAL A 4 10.19 9.18 9.20
C VAL A 4 11.43 8.60 8.55
N SER A 5 11.80 7.38 8.97
CA SER A 5 12.83 6.55 8.34
C SER A 5 12.20 5.24 7.90
N ILE A 6 12.31 4.94 6.62
CA ILE A 6 11.75 3.73 6.02
C ILE A 6 12.67 3.22 4.91
N ASP A 7 12.92 1.92 4.93
CA ASP A 7 13.60 1.22 3.87
C ASP A 7 12.62 0.39 3.08
N ILE A 8 12.69 0.48 1.75
CA ILE A 8 11.86 -0.28 0.82
C ILE A 8 12.74 -1.36 0.19
N VAL A 9 12.41 -2.61 0.46
CA VAL A 9 13.13 -3.78 -0.05
C VAL A 9 12.79 -3.96 -1.53
N ARG A 10 13.80 -4.22 -2.36
CA ARG A 10 13.60 -4.46 -3.79
C ARG A 10 12.88 -5.79 -4.00
N GLY A 11 12.00 -5.84 -4.97
CA GLY A 11 11.25 -7.04 -5.33
C GLY A 11 9.99 -7.27 -4.49
N GLU A 12 9.71 -6.40 -3.52
CA GLU A 12 8.65 -6.58 -2.54
C GLU A 12 7.55 -5.52 -2.66
N VAL A 13 6.38 -5.84 -2.11
CA VAL A 13 5.23 -4.93 -2.02
C VAL A 13 5.18 -4.30 -0.63
N HIS A 14 5.44 -3.00 -0.57
CA HIS A 14 5.39 -2.22 0.65
C HIS A 14 4.09 -1.41 0.75
N ALA A 15 3.29 -1.66 1.78
CA ALA A 15 2.08 -0.90 2.04
C ALA A 15 2.32 0.19 3.08
N ILE A 16 1.93 1.42 2.75
CA ILE A 16 1.82 2.52 3.71
C ILE A 16 0.35 2.60 4.14
N VAL A 17 0.08 2.24 5.37
CA VAL A 17 -1.26 2.28 5.96
C VAL A 17 -1.39 3.42 6.95
N GLY A 18 -2.60 3.92 7.13
CA GLY A 18 -2.90 4.99 8.08
C GLY A 18 -4.23 5.66 7.80
N GLU A 19 -4.76 6.35 8.79
CA GLU A 19 -6.00 7.11 8.65
C GLU A 19 -5.87 8.23 7.60
N ASN A 20 -7.00 8.79 7.15
CA ASN A 20 -6.99 9.97 6.30
C ASN A 20 -6.32 11.14 7.03
N GLY A 21 -5.36 11.79 6.37
CA GLY A 21 -4.56 12.85 6.98
C GLY A 21 -3.35 12.35 7.79
N ALA A 22 -3.09 11.05 7.88
CA ALA A 22 -1.92 10.50 8.57
C ALA A 22 -0.56 10.93 7.95
N GLY A 23 -0.57 11.43 6.70
CA GLY A 23 0.64 11.90 6.01
C GLY A 23 1.11 10.99 4.87
N LYS A 24 0.36 9.94 4.49
CA LYS A 24 0.72 8.99 3.42
C LYS A 24 1.09 9.69 2.11
N SER A 25 0.18 10.47 1.54
CA SER A 25 0.42 11.23 0.30
C SER A 25 1.52 12.30 0.47
N THR A 26 1.68 12.86 1.67
CA THR A 26 2.76 13.81 1.96
C THR A 26 4.12 13.11 1.88
N LEU A 27 4.24 11.89 2.44
CA LEU A 27 5.45 11.09 2.37
C LEU A 27 5.78 10.73 0.91
N ILE A 28 4.80 10.23 0.15
CA ILE A 28 4.96 9.91 -1.27
C ILE A 28 5.38 11.15 -2.07
N ASN A 29 4.73 12.29 -1.88
CA ASN A 29 5.07 13.53 -2.56
C ASN A 29 6.46 14.05 -2.20
N ALA A 30 6.92 13.86 -0.95
CA ALA A 30 8.27 14.19 -0.53
C ALA A 30 9.32 13.31 -1.23
N VAL A 31 9.09 11.99 -1.29
CA VAL A 31 9.96 11.04 -2.00
C VAL A 31 10.06 11.37 -3.50
N LEU A 32 8.96 11.83 -4.11
CA LEU A 32 8.91 12.22 -5.53
C LEU A 32 9.48 13.63 -5.81
N GLY A 33 9.84 14.38 -4.76
CA GLY A 33 10.29 15.77 -4.88
C GLY A 33 9.21 16.72 -5.36
N LEU A 34 7.93 16.42 -5.08
CA LEU A 34 6.78 17.25 -5.45
C LEU A 34 6.42 18.28 -4.37
N VAL A 35 6.97 18.14 -3.18
CA VAL A 35 6.87 19.11 -2.07
C VAL A 35 8.26 19.34 -1.48
N ASP A 36 8.49 20.54 -0.99
CA ASP A 36 9.73 20.86 -0.27
C ASP A 36 9.79 20.05 1.03
N SER A 37 10.89 19.34 1.24
CA SER A 37 11.11 18.51 2.41
C SER A 37 12.58 18.52 2.81
N GLU A 38 12.84 18.49 4.12
CA GLU A 38 14.17 18.28 4.67
C GLU A 38 14.36 16.79 4.95
N TYR A 39 15.47 16.21 4.52
CA TYR A 39 15.83 14.82 4.76
C TYR A 39 17.32 14.65 4.93
N GLU A 40 17.75 13.72 5.75
CA GLU A 40 19.15 13.37 5.93
C GLU A 40 19.68 12.58 4.74
N SER A 41 18.87 11.66 4.21
CA SER A 41 19.17 10.84 3.03
C SER A 41 17.88 10.45 2.33
N LEU A 42 17.87 10.56 1.01
CA LEU A 42 16.81 10.05 0.16
C LEU A 42 17.42 9.31 -1.03
N LYS A 43 17.28 7.99 -1.03
CA LYS A 43 17.70 7.13 -2.14
C LYS A 43 16.50 6.45 -2.75
N VAL A 44 16.43 6.43 -4.07
CA VAL A 44 15.42 5.71 -4.84
C VAL A 44 16.15 4.81 -5.83
N LEU A 45 15.78 3.53 -5.86
CA LEU A 45 16.45 2.51 -6.66
C LEU A 45 17.98 2.47 -6.43
N GLY A 46 18.41 2.67 -5.17
CA GLY A 46 19.81 2.68 -4.77
C GLY A 46 20.62 3.93 -5.16
N GLN A 47 19.98 4.92 -5.81
CA GLN A 47 20.62 6.17 -6.24
C GLN A 47 20.18 7.34 -5.36
N GLU A 48 21.09 8.25 -5.01
CA GLU A 48 20.73 9.53 -4.38
C GLU A 48 19.70 10.23 -5.26
N PHE A 49 18.60 10.70 -4.67
CA PHE A 49 17.53 11.34 -5.44
C PHE A 49 18.04 12.69 -6.01
N ALA A 50 18.67 13.50 -5.19
CA ALA A 50 19.21 14.79 -5.60
C ALA A 50 20.26 14.63 -6.72
N GLY A 51 20.02 15.27 -7.85
CA GLY A 51 20.89 15.23 -9.03
C GLY A 51 20.67 14.03 -9.97
N ASN A 52 19.82 13.07 -9.60
CA ASN A 52 19.46 11.92 -10.45
C ASN A 52 17.94 11.86 -10.76
N GLU A 53 17.19 12.90 -10.43
CA GLU A 53 15.71 12.91 -10.48
C GLU A 53 15.16 12.46 -11.83
N LYS A 54 15.75 12.94 -12.93
CA LYS A 54 15.29 12.59 -14.27
C LYS A 54 15.48 11.10 -14.55
N LYS A 55 16.66 10.56 -14.24
CA LYS A 55 16.97 9.14 -14.46
C LYS A 55 16.09 8.23 -13.61
N ILE A 56 15.91 8.61 -12.35
CA ILE A 56 15.05 7.87 -11.41
C ILE A 56 13.60 7.88 -11.94
N LYS A 57 13.09 9.05 -12.35
CA LYS A 57 11.70 9.20 -12.85
C LYS A 57 11.44 8.46 -14.16
N GLU A 58 12.44 8.11 -14.95
CA GLU A 58 12.29 7.23 -16.11
C GLU A 58 12.03 5.76 -15.69
N GLU A 59 12.50 5.34 -14.50
CA GLU A 59 12.39 3.97 -14.00
C GLU A 59 11.25 3.78 -12.97
N ILE A 60 10.44 4.82 -12.73
CA ILE A 60 9.30 4.74 -11.79
C ILE A 60 7.99 5.06 -12.49
N ALA A 61 6.93 4.43 -12.04
CA ALA A 61 5.55 4.81 -12.36
C ALA A 61 4.85 5.32 -11.12
N VAL A 62 3.99 6.32 -11.28
CA VAL A 62 3.19 6.86 -10.16
C VAL A 62 1.74 6.93 -10.59
N ILE A 63 0.84 6.37 -9.78
CA ILE A 63 -0.60 6.43 -9.99
C ILE A 63 -1.24 7.06 -8.76
N PHE A 64 -1.89 8.20 -8.96
CA PHE A 64 -2.63 8.91 -7.94
C PHE A 64 -4.12 8.56 -7.98
N ASP A 65 -4.90 8.99 -6.98
CA ASP A 65 -6.36 8.84 -6.92
C ASP A 65 -7.12 9.59 -8.05
N LYS A 66 -6.43 10.46 -8.77
CA LYS A 66 -6.95 11.26 -9.88
C LYS A 66 -6.00 11.23 -11.05
N THR A 67 -6.59 11.22 -12.26
CA THR A 67 -5.79 11.30 -13.49
C THR A 67 -5.03 12.62 -13.58
N CYS A 68 -3.76 12.53 -14.00
CA CYS A 68 -2.91 13.68 -14.30
C CYS A 68 -3.03 14.14 -15.78
N TYR A 69 -3.71 13.39 -16.64
CA TYR A 69 -3.84 13.72 -18.07
C TYR A 69 -4.93 14.75 -18.33
N ASP A 70 -4.69 15.62 -19.32
CA ASP A 70 -5.70 16.58 -19.78
C ASP A 70 -6.93 15.84 -20.32
N LEU A 71 -8.10 16.27 -19.86
CA LEU A 71 -9.39 15.68 -20.21
C LEU A 71 -9.77 15.79 -21.69
N ALA A 72 -9.11 16.66 -22.46
CA ALA A 72 -9.28 16.76 -23.91
C ALA A 72 -8.50 15.71 -24.70
N MET A 73 -7.55 15.02 -24.09
CA MET A 73 -6.74 13.98 -24.72
C MET A 73 -7.52 12.69 -24.93
N THR A 74 -7.00 11.85 -25.81
CA THR A 74 -7.47 10.47 -26.03
C THR A 74 -6.38 9.48 -25.61
N PRO A 75 -6.70 8.21 -25.28
CA PRO A 75 -5.69 7.20 -24.97
C PRO A 75 -4.59 7.07 -26.03
N LEU A 76 -4.94 7.06 -27.32
CA LEU A 76 -3.94 7.00 -28.38
C LEU A 76 -2.98 8.20 -28.37
N PHE A 77 -3.47 9.38 -28.07
CA PHE A 77 -2.64 10.58 -28.03
C PHE A 77 -1.71 10.56 -26.79
N ILE A 78 -2.21 10.08 -25.65
CA ILE A 78 -1.41 9.89 -24.43
C ILE A 78 -0.30 8.87 -24.71
N GLY A 79 -0.59 7.70 -25.27
CA GLY A 79 0.43 6.72 -25.62
C GLY A 79 1.52 7.28 -26.53
N LYS A 80 1.14 8.12 -27.50
CA LYS A 80 2.11 8.82 -28.37
C LYS A 80 2.97 9.84 -27.61
N ILE A 81 2.44 10.54 -26.61
CA ILE A 81 3.22 11.45 -25.76
C ILE A 81 4.21 10.63 -24.93
N LEU A 82 3.71 9.60 -24.23
CA LEU A 82 4.52 8.79 -23.34
C LEU A 82 5.65 8.04 -24.04
N SER A 83 5.45 7.63 -25.28
CA SER A 83 6.50 7.04 -26.13
C SER A 83 7.65 8.01 -26.49
N ASN A 84 7.48 9.31 -26.26
CA ASN A 84 8.57 10.30 -26.41
C ASN A 84 9.16 10.69 -25.04
N VAL A 85 8.54 10.29 -23.94
CA VAL A 85 8.99 10.58 -22.57
C VAL A 85 9.82 9.43 -22.02
N TYR A 86 9.32 8.21 -22.15
CA TYR A 86 9.97 7.00 -21.63
C TYR A 86 10.76 6.28 -22.72
N SER A 87 12.03 6.04 -22.49
CA SER A 87 12.91 5.35 -23.45
C SER A 87 12.56 3.87 -23.64
N ASN A 88 11.97 3.25 -22.62
CA ASN A 88 11.53 1.84 -22.57
C ASN A 88 10.03 1.67 -22.78
N TRP A 89 9.35 2.69 -23.37
CA TRP A 89 7.93 2.61 -23.68
C TRP A 89 7.58 1.50 -24.67
N ASP A 90 6.70 0.59 -24.28
CA ASP A 90 6.16 -0.46 -25.14
C ASP A 90 4.74 -0.09 -25.61
N MET A 91 4.64 0.32 -26.87
CA MET A 91 3.37 0.71 -27.49
C MET A 91 2.44 -0.49 -27.71
N GLU A 92 2.99 -1.69 -27.94
CA GLU A 92 2.19 -2.91 -28.12
C GLU A 92 1.59 -3.33 -26.77
N LYS A 93 2.39 -3.37 -25.71
CA LYS A 93 1.95 -3.61 -24.32
C LYS A 93 0.86 -2.62 -23.90
N TYR A 94 1.04 -1.32 -24.24
CA TYR A 94 0.02 -0.29 -24.00
C TYR A 94 -1.30 -0.57 -24.73
N HIS A 95 -1.25 -0.92 -26.00
CA HIS A 95 -2.44 -1.24 -26.78
C HIS A 95 -3.15 -2.49 -26.24
N ASN A 96 -2.40 -3.49 -25.79
CA ASN A 96 -2.93 -4.71 -25.19
C ASN A 96 -3.66 -4.40 -23.86
N TYR A 97 -3.09 -3.53 -23.02
CA TYR A 97 -3.80 -3.08 -21.80
C TYR A 97 -5.05 -2.27 -22.11
N LEU A 98 -5.03 -1.39 -23.14
CA LEU A 98 -6.24 -0.67 -23.54
C LEU A 98 -7.35 -1.63 -24.00
N GLU A 99 -7.02 -2.72 -24.67
CA GLU A 99 -7.97 -3.76 -25.06
C GLU A 99 -8.44 -4.59 -23.86
N ARG A 100 -7.51 -5.08 -23.04
CA ARG A 100 -7.80 -5.86 -21.85
C ARG A 100 -8.74 -5.11 -20.89
N PHE A 101 -8.52 -3.82 -20.69
CA PHE A 101 -9.34 -2.98 -19.83
C PHE A 101 -10.57 -2.38 -20.51
N GLU A 102 -10.85 -2.78 -21.76
CA GLU A 102 -12.01 -2.32 -22.57
C GLU A 102 -12.08 -0.79 -22.73
N LEU A 103 -10.93 -0.12 -22.89
CA LEU A 103 -10.85 1.33 -23.01
C LEU A 103 -11.00 1.81 -24.45
N PRO A 104 -11.92 2.76 -24.73
CA PRO A 104 -12.12 3.30 -26.07
C PRO A 104 -10.96 4.18 -26.50
N LYS A 105 -10.12 3.68 -27.40
CA LYS A 105 -8.84 4.28 -27.80
C LYS A 105 -8.91 5.71 -28.33
N LYS A 106 -10.04 6.11 -28.97
CA LYS A 106 -10.23 7.41 -29.66
C LYS A 106 -11.17 8.37 -28.91
N LYS A 107 -11.75 7.96 -27.80
CA LYS A 107 -12.68 8.78 -27.02
C LYS A 107 -11.90 9.70 -26.07
N LYS A 108 -12.37 10.93 -25.87
CA LYS A 108 -11.71 11.90 -24.99
C LYS A 108 -11.91 11.52 -23.50
N LEU A 109 -10.91 11.79 -22.67
CA LEU A 109 -10.95 11.48 -21.24
C LEU A 109 -12.07 12.17 -20.46
N LYS A 110 -12.56 13.32 -20.95
CA LYS A 110 -13.73 13.99 -20.36
C LYS A 110 -15.01 13.13 -20.40
N GLU A 111 -15.05 12.14 -21.27
CA GLU A 111 -16.16 11.20 -21.43
C GLU A 111 -15.94 9.88 -20.68
N PHE A 112 -14.79 9.73 -20.00
CA PHE A 112 -14.45 8.56 -19.19
C PHE A 112 -15.04 8.70 -17.79
N SER A 113 -15.54 7.59 -17.24
CA SER A 113 -15.82 7.49 -15.81
C SER A 113 -14.53 7.59 -14.97
N LYS A 114 -14.65 7.75 -13.66
CA LYS A 114 -13.48 7.74 -12.76
C LYS A 114 -12.72 6.41 -12.90
N GLY A 115 -13.43 5.27 -12.90
CA GLY A 115 -12.83 3.94 -13.09
C GLY A 115 -12.10 3.79 -14.43
N MET A 116 -12.69 4.26 -15.54
CA MET A 116 -12.02 4.21 -16.86
C MET A 116 -10.74 5.05 -16.90
N LYS A 117 -10.72 6.19 -16.22
CA LYS A 117 -9.49 7.01 -16.12
C LYS A 117 -8.42 6.27 -15.34
N MET A 118 -8.78 5.63 -14.24
CA MET A 118 -7.86 4.86 -13.42
C MET A 118 -7.31 3.64 -14.20
N LYS A 119 -8.17 2.92 -14.92
CA LYS A 119 -7.74 1.85 -15.85
C LYS A 119 -6.69 2.34 -16.85
N LEU A 120 -6.85 3.56 -17.38
CA LEU A 120 -5.88 4.17 -18.28
C LEU A 120 -4.55 4.51 -17.59
N GLU A 121 -4.58 5.01 -16.35
CA GLU A 121 -3.36 5.25 -15.57
C GLU A 121 -2.57 3.94 -15.36
N PHE A 122 -3.22 2.84 -15.00
CA PHE A 122 -2.58 1.53 -14.91
C PHE A 122 -2.05 1.04 -16.27
N ALA A 123 -2.82 1.17 -17.34
CA ALA A 123 -2.36 0.82 -18.69
C ALA A 123 -1.09 1.59 -19.06
N ALA A 124 -1.03 2.88 -18.78
CA ALA A 124 0.13 3.71 -19.04
C ALA A 124 1.33 3.35 -18.14
N ALA A 125 1.09 3.21 -16.84
CA ALA A 125 2.13 2.90 -15.86
C ALA A 125 2.85 1.57 -16.18
N LEU A 126 2.11 0.53 -16.49
CA LEU A 126 2.64 -0.81 -16.76
C LEU A 126 3.33 -0.93 -18.12
N SER A 127 3.19 0.07 -19.02
CA SER A 127 3.67 -0.02 -20.42
C SER A 127 5.10 0.46 -20.63
N HIS A 128 5.78 1.00 -19.61
CA HIS A 128 7.19 1.39 -19.70
C HIS A 128 8.10 0.58 -18.78
N ASP A 129 7.57 -0.50 -18.21
CA ASP A 129 8.31 -1.47 -17.39
C ASP A 129 9.06 -0.82 -16.20
N PRO A 130 8.36 -0.09 -15.32
CA PRO A 130 8.98 0.63 -14.21
C PRO A 130 9.52 -0.33 -13.15
N LYS A 131 10.71 -0.07 -12.63
CA LYS A 131 11.27 -0.85 -11.51
C LYS A 131 10.61 -0.56 -10.17
N LEU A 132 9.94 0.58 -10.06
CA LEU A 132 9.18 0.95 -8.88
C LEU A 132 7.84 1.55 -9.29
N ILE A 133 6.75 0.94 -8.83
CA ILE A 133 5.39 1.47 -8.98
C ILE A 133 4.96 2.08 -7.66
N ILE A 134 4.56 3.34 -7.66
CA ILE A 134 4.02 4.04 -6.50
C ILE A 134 2.53 4.29 -6.72
N LEU A 135 1.71 3.77 -5.82
CA LEU A 135 0.25 3.85 -5.86
C LEU A 135 -0.24 4.68 -4.66
N ASP A 136 -0.75 5.90 -4.92
CA ASP A 136 -1.32 6.72 -3.85
C ASP A 136 -2.85 6.69 -3.92
N GLU A 137 -3.46 5.87 -3.05
CA GLU A 137 -4.91 5.64 -2.95
C GLU A 137 -5.55 5.19 -4.30
N ALA A 138 -4.75 4.57 -5.18
CA ALA A 138 -5.12 4.30 -6.57
C ALA A 138 -6.22 3.23 -6.71
N THR A 139 -6.42 2.35 -5.73
CA THR A 139 -7.45 1.29 -5.76
C THR A 139 -8.81 1.75 -5.24
N SER A 140 -8.87 2.86 -4.50
CA SER A 140 -10.06 3.33 -3.77
C SER A 140 -11.26 3.73 -4.65
N GLY A 141 -11.03 3.96 -5.94
CA GLY A 141 -12.08 4.37 -6.89
C GLY A 141 -12.48 3.30 -7.91
N LEU A 142 -11.95 2.10 -7.77
CA LEU A 142 -12.18 0.99 -8.68
C LEU A 142 -13.42 0.18 -8.27
N ASP A 143 -14.12 -0.40 -9.25
CA ASP A 143 -15.10 -1.43 -8.99
C ASP A 143 -14.41 -2.71 -8.45
N PRO A 144 -15.12 -3.55 -7.69
CA PRO A 144 -14.49 -4.71 -7.03
C PRO A 144 -13.84 -5.70 -7.99
N VAL A 145 -14.39 -5.90 -9.20
CA VAL A 145 -13.87 -6.87 -10.18
C VAL A 145 -12.55 -6.38 -10.74
N PHE A 146 -12.50 -5.12 -11.20
CA PHE A 146 -11.25 -4.56 -11.73
C PHE A 146 -10.21 -4.36 -10.63
N ARG A 147 -10.63 -4.06 -9.39
CA ARG A 147 -9.72 -3.98 -8.25
C ARG A 147 -9.01 -5.30 -8.01
N ASP A 148 -9.73 -6.40 -8.01
CA ASP A 148 -9.16 -7.75 -7.87
C ASP A 148 -8.21 -8.08 -9.01
N GLU A 149 -8.60 -7.80 -10.26
CA GLU A 149 -7.77 -7.97 -11.45
C GLU A 149 -6.45 -7.19 -11.36
N ILE A 150 -6.50 -5.92 -10.90
CA ILE A 150 -5.28 -5.10 -10.80
C ILE A 150 -4.35 -5.58 -9.68
N LEU A 151 -4.91 -6.06 -8.56
CA LEU A 151 -4.11 -6.64 -7.48
C LEU A 151 -3.39 -7.91 -7.96
N ASP A 152 -4.02 -8.74 -8.76
CA ASP A 152 -3.38 -9.92 -9.36
C ASP A 152 -2.25 -9.51 -10.32
N ILE A 153 -2.48 -8.52 -11.21
CA ILE A 153 -1.44 -7.98 -12.10
C ILE A 153 -0.24 -7.44 -11.29
N LEU A 154 -0.51 -6.71 -10.21
CA LEU A 154 0.53 -6.15 -9.37
C LEU A 154 1.34 -7.24 -8.64
N ARG A 155 0.68 -8.32 -8.21
CA ARG A 155 1.36 -9.47 -7.61
C ARG A 155 2.26 -10.17 -8.64
N GLU A 156 1.73 -10.49 -9.83
CA GLU A 156 2.50 -11.07 -10.93
C GLU A 156 3.70 -10.17 -11.30
N TYR A 157 3.55 -8.85 -11.14
CA TYR A 157 4.59 -7.88 -11.49
C TYR A 157 5.82 -7.93 -10.56
N THR A 158 5.68 -8.43 -9.34
CA THR A 158 6.78 -8.57 -8.36
C THR A 158 7.39 -9.97 -8.31
N GLU A 159 6.83 -10.95 -9.03
CA GLU A 159 7.33 -12.34 -9.00
C GLU A 159 8.78 -12.51 -9.47
N ASP A 160 9.31 -11.60 -10.27
CA ASP A 160 10.69 -11.65 -10.76
C ASP A 160 11.73 -11.04 -9.81
N GLU A 161 11.29 -10.51 -8.65
CA GLU A 161 12.13 -9.85 -7.63
C GLU A 161 12.87 -8.59 -8.17
N GLU A 162 12.61 -8.17 -9.40
CA GLU A 162 13.21 -6.98 -10.01
C GLU A 162 12.34 -5.73 -9.84
N HIS A 163 11.02 -5.94 -9.69
CA HIS A 163 10.02 -4.91 -9.61
C HIS A 163 9.49 -4.73 -8.19
N THR A 164 9.37 -3.50 -7.76
CA THR A 164 8.97 -3.11 -6.40
C THR A 164 7.68 -2.29 -6.44
N ILE A 165 6.82 -2.46 -5.46
CA ILE A 165 5.58 -1.69 -5.34
C ILE A 165 5.55 -0.98 -3.99
N LEU A 166 5.25 0.32 -4.01
CA LEU A 166 4.92 1.11 -2.84
C LEU A 166 3.45 1.55 -2.96
N ILE A 167 2.59 1.01 -2.12
CA ILE A 167 1.16 1.30 -2.17
C ILE A 167 0.68 1.99 -0.91
N SER A 168 0.01 3.14 -1.04
CA SER A 168 -0.79 3.69 0.04
C SER A 168 -2.25 3.32 -0.15
N SER A 169 -2.90 2.83 0.90
CA SER A 169 -4.33 2.53 0.89
C SER A 169 -4.92 2.64 2.30
N HIS A 170 -6.21 2.96 2.34
CA HIS A 170 -7.03 2.82 3.54
C HIS A 170 -7.91 1.55 3.48
N ILE A 171 -7.86 0.79 2.38
CA ILE A 171 -8.57 -0.47 2.19
C ILE A 171 -7.62 -1.61 2.56
N THR A 172 -7.63 -1.97 3.84
CA THR A 172 -6.72 -2.98 4.40
C THR A 172 -6.89 -4.34 3.77
N SER A 173 -8.10 -4.71 3.36
CA SER A 173 -8.38 -5.99 2.68
C SER A 173 -7.69 -6.14 1.31
N ASP A 174 -7.33 -5.04 0.63
CA ASP A 174 -6.53 -5.09 -0.59
C ASP A 174 -5.08 -5.42 -0.22
N LEU A 175 -4.60 -4.80 0.86
CA LEU A 175 -3.23 -4.95 1.34
C LEU A 175 -2.97 -6.34 1.93
N ASP A 176 -3.96 -6.91 2.63
CA ASP A 176 -3.91 -8.31 3.11
C ASP A 176 -3.67 -9.33 1.99
N LYS A 177 -3.95 -8.95 0.73
CA LYS A 177 -3.78 -9.84 -0.43
C LYS A 177 -2.39 -9.77 -1.07
N ILE A 178 -1.73 -8.60 -1.04
CA ILE A 178 -0.55 -8.38 -1.86
C ILE A 178 0.68 -7.88 -1.11
N SER A 179 0.55 -7.41 0.15
CA SER A 179 1.65 -6.74 0.82
C SER A 179 2.61 -7.71 1.50
N ASP A 180 3.90 -7.49 1.33
CA ASP A 180 4.97 -8.17 2.06
C ASP A 180 5.35 -7.40 3.31
N TYR A 181 5.31 -6.06 3.25
CA TYR A 181 5.64 -5.16 4.35
C TYR A 181 4.53 -4.16 4.61
N ILE A 182 4.28 -3.87 5.87
CA ILE A 182 3.30 -2.91 6.34
C ILE A 182 4.00 -1.81 7.13
N ALA A 183 3.96 -0.59 6.62
CA ALA A 183 4.43 0.61 7.30
C ALA A 183 3.22 1.39 7.82
N PHE A 184 3.06 1.48 9.14
CA PHE A 184 1.93 2.19 9.74
C PHE A 184 2.28 3.62 10.10
N LEU A 185 1.61 4.55 9.42
CA LEU A 185 1.74 5.99 9.61
C LEU A 185 0.54 6.55 10.38
N HIS A 186 0.78 7.27 11.46
CA HIS A 186 -0.24 7.91 12.28
C HIS A 186 0.21 9.31 12.69
N GLU A 187 -0.63 10.33 12.48
CA GLU A 187 -0.36 11.73 12.80
C GLU A 187 1.03 12.23 12.33
N GLY A 188 1.45 11.81 11.14
CA GLY A 188 2.73 12.20 10.55
C GLY A 188 3.95 11.51 11.14
N ARG A 189 3.78 10.43 11.88
CA ARG A 189 4.84 9.60 12.46
C ARG A 189 4.73 8.16 12.00
N LEU A 190 5.86 7.53 11.73
CA LEU A 190 5.94 6.11 11.46
C LEU A 190 5.93 5.36 12.79
N LEU A 191 4.88 4.58 13.05
CA LEU A 191 4.73 3.82 14.30
C LEU A 191 5.48 2.49 14.25
N PHE A 192 5.40 1.78 13.11
CA PHE A 192 6.16 0.55 12.88
C PHE A 192 6.30 0.25 11.39
N VAL A 193 7.26 -0.61 11.07
CA VAL A 193 7.35 -1.37 9.82
C VAL A 193 7.44 -2.84 10.20
N LYS A 194 6.57 -3.68 9.67
CA LYS A 194 6.50 -5.14 9.93
C LYS A 194 6.26 -5.89 8.63
N THR A 195 6.75 -7.12 8.56
CA THR A 195 6.33 -8.02 7.49
C THR A 195 4.87 -8.45 7.70
N TYR A 196 4.18 -8.75 6.61
CA TYR A 196 2.83 -9.30 6.68
C TYR A 196 2.81 -10.65 7.41
N ASP A 197 3.81 -11.48 7.15
CA ASP A 197 3.99 -12.77 7.82
C ASP A 197 4.17 -12.60 9.34
N GLU A 198 4.97 -11.61 9.79
CA GLU A 198 5.11 -11.29 11.22
C GLU A 198 3.76 -10.98 11.86
N ILE A 199 2.91 -10.21 11.15
CA ILE A 199 1.57 -9.90 11.64
C ILE A 199 0.72 -11.18 11.70
N GLN A 200 0.72 -11.97 10.61
CA GLN A 200 -0.10 -13.18 10.51
C GLN A 200 0.35 -14.30 11.44
N GLU A 201 1.62 -14.43 11.73
CA GLU A 201 2.14 -15.51 12.58
C GLU A 201 2.06 -15.19 14.07
N ASN A 202 2.36 -13.95 14.44
CA ASN A 202 2.54 -13.59 15.85
C ASN A 202 1.29 -12.96 16.46
N TYR A 203 0.56 -12.12 15.70
CA TYR A 203 -0.57 -11.40 16.26
C TYR A 203 -1.87 -12.18 16.15
N GLY A 204 -2.73 -11.99 17.16
CA GLY A 204 -4.07 -12.55 17.17
C GLY A 204 -5.02 -11.69 17.99
N VAL A 205 -6.30 -11.82 17.69
CA VAL A 205 -7.38 -11.17 18.44
C VAL A 205 -8.15 -12.24 19.20
N LEU A 206 -8.30 -12.03 20.50
CA LEU A 206 -9.11 -12.90 21.33
C LEU A 206 -10.19 -12.11 22.07
N ASN A 207 -11.35 -12.71 22.22
CA ASN A 207 -12.43 -12.21 23.06
C ASN A 207 -12.47 -13.04 24.36
N CYS A 208 -12.35 -12.38 25.51
CA CYS A 208 -12.29 -13.10 26.78
C CYS A 208 -12.98 -12.34 27.92
N GLY A 209 -13.38 -13.09 28.95
CA GLY A 209 -13.87 -12.55 30.22
C GLY A 209 -12.71 -12.10 31.12
N GLN A 210 -13.06 -11.39 32.21
CA GLN A 210 -12.09 -10.87 33.20
C GLN A 210 -11.10 -11.93 33.67
N ARG A 211 -11.57 -13.15 34.01
CA ARG A 211 -10.73 -14.21 34.57
C ARG A 211 -9.60 -14.63 33.61
N ILE A 212 -9.90 -14.71 32.31
CA ILE A 212 -8.90 -15.07 31.30
C ILE A 212 -7.97 -13.88 31.07
N PHE A 213 -8.51 -12.67 30.98
CA PHE A 213 -7.71 -11.45 30.82
C PHE A 213 -6.67 -11.32 31.96
N ASP A 214 -7.07 -11.56 33.21
CA ASP A 214 -6.17 -11.51 34.37
C ASP A 214 -5.13 -12.65 34.40
N ALA A 215 -5.38 -13.72 33.66
CA ALA A 215 -4.48 -14.88 33.56
C ALA A 215 -3.51 -14.81 32.37
N LEU A 216 -3.73 -13.88 31.43
CA LEU A 216 -2.79 -13.64 30.33
C LEU A 216 -1.52 -12.99 30.85
N ASP A 217 -0.37 -13.39 30.28
CA ASP A 217 0.88 -12.68 30.56
C ASP A 217 0.79 -11.27 29.97
N ARG A 218 1.17 -10.27 30.74
CA ARG A 218 1.15 -8.87 30.32
C ARG A 218 2.07 -8.61 29.13
N GLU A 219 3.16 -9.34 29.03
CA GLU A 219 4.10 -9.24 27.91
C GLU A 219 3.49 -9.72 26.58
N ASP A 220 2.49 -10.60 26.63
CA ASP A 220 1.80 -11.11 25.46
C ASP A 220 0.63 -10.21 25.00
N ILE A 221 0.22 -9.26 25.83
CA ILE A 221 -0.83 -8.29 25.50
C ILE A 221 -0.20 -7.09 24.78
N GLU A 222 -0.49 -6.92 23.49
CA GLU A 222 -0.10 -5.71 22.75
C GLU A 222 -0.96 -4.51 23.13
N ALA A 223 -2.28 -4.71 23.14
CA ALA A 223 -3.28 -3.74 23.58
C ALA A 223 -4.63 -4.42 23.78
N TYR A 224 -5.54 -3.78 24.51
CA TYR A 224 -6.89 -4.32 24.72
C TYR A 224 -7.95 -3.21 24.64
N ARG A 225 -9.20 -3.65 24.52
CA ARG A 225 -10.38 -2.79 24.63
C ARG A 225 -11.38 -3.48 25.55
N LYS A 226 -11.91 -2.71 26.51
CA LYS A 226 -12.97 -3.19 27.35
C LYS A 226 -14.30 -3.08 26.60
N GLU A 227 -15.03 -4.18 26.56
CA GLU A 227 -16.36 -4.27 25.94
C GLU A 227 -17.44 -4.50 26.99
N ALA A 228 -18.72 -4.51 26.60
CA ALA A 228 -19.83 -4.64 27.51
C ALA A 228 -19.80 -5.95 28.35
N TYR A 229 -19.22 -7.01 27.79
CA TYR A 229 -19.22 -8.35 28.42
C TYR A 229 -17.83 -8.97 28.55
N GLY A 230 -16.77 -8.18 28.48
CA GLY A 230 -15.41 -8.69 28.63
C GLY A 230 -14.37 -7.79 27.98
N TYR A 231 -13.36 -8.43 27.41
CA TYR A 231 -12.22 -7.77 26.78
C TYR A 231 -12.03 -8.34 25.37
N ARG A 232 -11.73 -7.46 24.44
CA ARG A 232 -11.17 -7.83 23.14
C ARG A 232 -9.70 -7.43 23.15
N VAL A 233 -8.81 -8.41 23.00
CA VAL A 233 -7.38 -8.26 23.23
C VAL A 233 -6.61 -8.56 21.97
N LEU A 234 -5.76 -7.63 21.55
CA LEU A 234 -4.71 -7.90 20.57
C LEU A 234 -3.51 -8.49 21.31
N VAL A 235 -3.20 -9.71 20.99
CA VAL A 235 -2.07 -10.44 21.57
C VAL A 235 -0.95 -10.60 20.57
N LYS A 236 0.27 -10.62 21.05
CA LYS A 236 1.47 -11.09 20.36
C LYS A 236 1.82 -12.48 20.89
N ASN A 237 2.60 -13.26 20.12
CA ASN A 237 2.93 -14.65 20.47
C ASN A 237 1.72 -15.59 20.55
N LYS A 238 0.71 -15.40 19.67
CA LYS A 238 -0.55 -16.17 19.69
C LYS A 238 -0.36 -17.68 19.78
N GLN A 239 0.75 -18.22 19.24
CA GLN A 239 1.06 -19.65 19.30
C GLN A 239 1.41 -20.12 20.71
N GLU A 240 2.13 -19.33 21.49
CA GLU A 240 2.44 -19.64 22.89
C GLU A 240 1.18 -19.58 23.76
N ILE A 241 0.34 -18.58 23.53
CA ILE A 241 -0.94 -18.45 24.25
C ILE A 241 -1.84 -19.66 23.97
N ARG A 242 -1.90 -20.15 22.73
CA ARG A 242 -2.65 -21.36 22.36
C ARG A 242 -2.16 -22.63 23.07
N LYS A 243 -0.85 -22.72 23.38
CA LYS A 243 -0.31 -23.86 24.15
C LYS A 243 -0.77 -23.84 25.59
N VAL A 244 -0.90 -22.65 26.20
CA VAL A 244 -1.32 -22.48 27.59
C VAL A 244 -2.86 -22.54 27.71
N PHE A 245 -3.56 -21.98 26.76
CA PHE A 245 -5.03 -21.88 26.76
C PHE A 245 -5.60 -22.57 25.51
N SER A 246 -5.57 -23.91 25.50
CA SER A 246 -6.01 -24.72 24.35
C SER A 246 -7.46 -24.50 23.91
N ASP A 247 -8.31 -24.08 24.83
CA ASP A 247 -9.75 -23.88 24.60
C ASP A 247 -10.10 -22.45 24.15
N LEU A 248 -9.10 -21.55 24.06
CA LEU A 248 -9.32 -20.20 23.58
C LEU A 248 -9.29 -20.13 22.06
N GLU A 249 -10.32 -19.55 21.49
CA GLU A 249 -10.34 -19.17 20.09
C GLU A 249 -9.59 -17.85 19.90
N ILE A 250 -8.46 -17.90 19.21
CA ILE A 250 -7.64 -16.74 18.85
C ILE A 250 -7.70 -16.60 17.34
N GLU A 251 -8.40 -15.57 16.88
CA GLU A 251 -8.46 -15.23 15.46
C GLU A 251 -7.11 -14.65 14.99
N ALA A 252 -6.73 -14.86 13.73
CA ALA A 252 -5.57 -14.16 13.17
C ALA A 252 -5.87 -12.65 13.10
N ALA A 253 -4.91 -11.82 13.53
CA ALA A 253 -5.09 -10.38 13.44
C ALA A 253 -4.96 -9.91 11.99
N THR A 254 -5.87 -9.02 11.56
CA THR A 254 -5.78 -8.31 10.28
C THR A 254 -4.90 -7.07 10.43
N ILE A 255 -4.48 -6.50 9.30
CA ILE A 255 -3.81 -5.18 9.30
C ILE A 255 -4.67 -4.14 10.02
N GLU A 256 -5.99 -4.16 9.78
CA GLU A 256 -6.95 -3.24 10.43
C GLU A 256 -6.99 -3.41 11.95
N ASP A 257 -6.97 -4.64 12.45
CA ASP A 257 -6.92 -4.90 13.91
C ASP A 257 -5.66 -4.28 14.52
N VAL A 258 -4.48 -4.56 13.95
CA VAL A 258 -3.22 -4.03 14.46
C VAL A 258 -3.24 -2.50 14.49
N MET A 259 -3.67 -1.86 13.39
CA MET A 259 -3.81 -0.39 13.33
C MET A 259 -4.76 0.14 14.41
N LEU A 260 -5.95 -0.47 14.53
CA LEU A 260 -6.99 -0.04 15.48
C LEU A 260 -6.48 -0.08 16.93
N TYR A 261 -5.79 -1.17 17.28
CA TYR A 261 -5.26 -1.35 18.63
C TYR A 261 -4.05 -0.48 18.92
N CYS A 262 -3.21 -0.19 17.92
CA CYS A 262 -2.11 0.76 18.08
C CYS A 262 -2.59 2.18 18.43
N VAL A 263 -3.76 2.59 17.87
CA VAL A 263 -4.28 3.96 18.05
C VAL A 263 -5.28 4.06 19.20
N LYS A 264 -6.17 3.08 19.36
CA LYS A 264 -7.32 3.13 20.28
C LYS A 264 -7.29 2.06 21.36
N GLY A 265 -6.28 1.21 21.36
CA GLY A 265 -6.11 0.19 22.39
C GLY A 265 -5.53 0.76 23.68
N GLU A 266 -6.00 0.25 24.81
CA GLU A 266 -5.39 0.50 26.12
C GLU A 266 -4.16 -0.39 26.27
N LYS A 267 -3.06 0.17 26.75
CA LYS A 267 -1.86 -0.60 27.08
C LYS A 267 -1.97 -1.13 28.51
N VAL A 268 -1.50 -2.34 28.72
CA VAL A 268 -1.40 -2.88 30.09
C VAL A 268 -0.23 -2.21 30.78
N ALA A 269 -0.47 -1.59 31.95
CA ALA A 269 0.52 -0.87 32.74
C ALA A 269 1.46 -1.83 33.49
#